data_7ef74d8ec85afd6c74ae5a7fc35e7275
#
_entry.id   7ef74d8ec85afd6c74ae5a7fc35e7275
#
_cell.length_a   1.000
_cell.length_b   1.000
_cell.length_c   1.000
_cell.angle_alpha   90.00
_cell.angle_beta   90.00
_cell.angle_gamma   90.00
#
_symmetry.space_group_name_H-M   'P 1'
#
loop_
_entity.id
_entity.type
_entity.pdbx_description
1 polymer ?
#
loop_
_entity_poly.entity_id
_entity_poly.type
_entity_poly.pdbx_seq_one_letter_code
_entity_poly.pdbx_strand_id
1 'polypeptide(L)'
;MSIKRELKRKALHLSGLTVPLIYLIFGQKVVMGFVAFALVAFLILEPFRIVEELRDKVKRKLGVYVRDEIINLVERELEAISREHEKYSIGAHIYFTAAALIIVCFFPRDIAIGAITVATLGDAIAAIVGKPLGKHRFKNGKSVEGSLAYFLSAFLILFLFICLLYT
;
A
#
# COMPACT_ATOMS: atom_id res chain seq x y z
N MET A 1 15.26 3.59 13.00
CA MET A 1 14.50 3.85 11.75
C MET A 1 13.93 5.27 11.82
N SER A 2 14.15 6.12 10.82
CA SER A 2 13.71 7.54 10.88
C SER A 2 12.18 7.63 10.80
N ILE A 3 11.57 8.46 11.65
CA ILE A 3 10.13 8.75 11.67
C ILE A 3 9.64 9.20 10.28
N LYS A 4 10.47 9.97 9.55
CA LYS A 4 10.16 10.42 8.18
C LYS A 4 9.96 9.26 7.18
N ARG A 5 10.77 8.20 7.25
CA ARG A 5 10.62 7.01 6.38
C ARG A 5 9.32 6.27 6.67
N GLU A 6 8.98 6.15 7.94
CA GLU A 6 7.73 5.50 8.34
C GLU A 6 6.51 6.30 7.90
N LEU A 7 6.56 7.62 8.00
CA LEU A 7 5.48 8.50 7.56
C LEU A 7 5.26 8.42 6.04
N LYS A 8 6.34 8.43 5.25
CA LYS A 8 6.27 8.24 3.79
C LYS A 8 5.64 6.89 3.40
N ARG A 9 6.06 5.81 4.07
CA ARG A 9 5.50 4.48 3.83
C ARG A 9 4.01 4.41 4.18
N LYS A 10 3.59 5.06 5.26
CA LYS A 10 2.18 5.13 5.64
C LYS A 10 1.36 6.00 4.70
N ALA A 11 1.92 7.11 4.20
CA ALA A 11 1.28 7.92 3.18
C ALA A 11 1.05 7.12 1.89
N LEU A 12 2.06 6.34 1.44
CA LEU A 12 1.89 5.44 0.30
C LEU A 12 0.84 4.36 0.56
N HIS A 13 0.81 3.78 1.76
CA HIS A 13 -0.21 2.79 2.11
C HIS A 13 -1.62 3.42 2.12
N LEU A 14 -1.76 4.63 2.67
CA LEU A 14 -3.02 5.37 2.66
C LEU A 14 -3.47 5.76 1.24
N SER A 15 -2.57 5.86 0.26
CA SER A 15 -2.97 6.04 -1.14
C SER A 15 -3.84 4.90 -1.67
N GLY A 16 -3.81 3.71 -1.04
CA GLY A 16 -4.73 2.61 -1.32
C GLY A 16 -6.21 2.97 -1.15
N LEU A 17 -6.54 4.04 -0.39
CA LEU A 17 -7.90 4.57 -0.29
C LEU A 17 -8.42 5.18 -1.60
N THR A 18 -7.54 5.49 -2.56
CA THR A 18 -7.98 5.92 -3.90
C THR A 18 -8.81 4.84 -4.59
N VAL A 19 -8.55 3.55 -4.31
CA VAL A 19 -9.28 2.42 -4.90
C VAL A 19 -10.76 2.44 -4.53
N PRO A 20 -11.17 2.46 -3.24
CA PRO A 20 -12.57 2.58 -2.86
C PRO A 20 -13.20 3.89 -3.33
N LEU A 21 -12.46 5.02 -3.34
CA LEU A 21 -12.97 6.30 -3.85
C LEU A 21 -13.28 6.24 -5.36
N ILE A 22 -12.35 5.71 -6.16
CA ILE A 22 -12.58 5.51 -7.60
C ILE A 22 -13.76 4.56 -7.83
N TYR A 23 -13.88 3.51 -7.01
CA TYR A 23 -14.98 2.57 -7.11
C TYR A 23 -16.33 3.23 -6.84
N LEU A 24 -16.41 4.11 -5.83
CA LEU A 24 -17.64 4.84 -5.51
C LEU A 24 -18.08 5.79 -6.63
N ILE A 25 -17.13 6.48 -7.27
CA ILE A 25 -17.41 7.53 -8.25
C ILE A 25 -17.59 6.95 -9.65
N PHE A 26 -16.71 6.07 -10.10
CA PHE A 26 -16.59 5.63 -11.48
C PHE A 26 -17.05 4.18 -11.74
N GLY A 27 -17.32 3.41 -10.67
CA GLY A 27 -17.80 2.03 -10.76
C GLY A 27 -16.73 1.00 -11.06
N GLN A 28 -17.18 -0.28 -11.20
CA GLN A 28 -16.31 -1.46 -11.22
C GLN A 28 -15.31 -1.47 -12.38
N LYS A 29 -15.76 -1.19 -13.60
CA LYS A 29 -14.90 -1.28 -14.80
C LYS A 29 -13.71 -0.35 -14.73
N VAL A 30 -13.91 0.88 -14.25
CA VAL A 30 -12.86 1.89 -14.13
C VAL A 30 -11.87 1.51 -13.03
N VAL A 31 -12.35 1.09 -11.86
CA VAL A 31 -11.46 0.69 -10.77
C VAL A 31 -10.67 -0.58 -11.10
N MET A 32 -11.25 -1.54 -11.81
CA MET A 32 -10.52 -2.71 -12.31
C MET A 32 -9.38 -2.29 -13.22
N GLY A 33 -9.65 -1.42 -14.20
CA GLY A 33 -8.61 -0.89 -15.09
C GLY A 33 -7.52 -0.13 -14.33
N PHE A 34 -7.90 0.70 -13.38
CA PHE A 34 -6.95 1.45 -12.54
C PHE A 34 -6.05 0.54 -11.71
N VAL A 35 -6.63 -0.44 -11.00
CA VAL A 35 -5.88 -1.37 -10.15
C VAL A 35 -5.02 -2.32 -10.99
N ALA A 36 -5.53 -2.80 -12.14
CA ALA A 36 -4.74 -3.61 -13.08
C ALA A 36 -3.56 -2.83 -13.64
N PHE A 37 -3.77 -1.58 -14.05
CA PHE A 37 -2.68 -0.70 -14.51
C PHE A 37 -1.63 -0.48 -13.40
N ALA A 38 -2.07 -0.19 -12.17
CA ALA A 38 -1.16 -0.02 -11.04
C ALA A 38 -0.36 -1.30 -10.75
N LEU A 39 -0.99 -2.48 -10.82
CA LEU A 39 -0.31 -3.76 -10.64
C LEU A 39 0.75 -3.99 -11.71
N VAL A 40 0.43 -3.76 -12.98
CA VAL A 40 1.38 -3.89 -14.10
C VAL A 40 2.54 -2.91 -13.92
N ALA A 41 2.26 -1.66 -13.58
CA ALA A 41 3.29 -0.65 -13.32
C ALA A 41 4.23 -1.09 -12.18
N PHE A 42 3.69 -1.59 -11.06
CA PHE A 42 4.49 -2.11 -9.96
C PHE A 42 5.32 -3.34 -10.36
N LEU A 43 4.76 -4.26 -11.13
CA LEU A 43 5.49 -5.43 -11.62
C LEU A 43 6.65 -5.04 -12.56
N ILE A 44 6.47 -4.00 -13.38
CA ILE A 44 7.54 -3.48 -14.25
C ILE A 44 8.63 -2.77 -13.42
N LEU A 45 8.25 -2.03 -12.38
CA LEU A 45 9.19 -1.29 -11.54
C LEU A 45 9.93 -2.18 -10.52
N GLU A 46 9.37 -3.32 -10.15
CA GLU A 46 9.95 -4.21 -9.15
C GLU A 46 11.33 -4.77 -9.51
N PRO A 47 11.60 -5.23 -10.75
CA PRO A 47 12.95 -5.65 -11.16
C PRO A 47 14.00 -4.54 -11.03
N PHE A 48 13.62 -3.28 -11.27
CA PHE A 48 14.54 -2.14 -11.10
C PHE A 48 14.90 -1.89 -9.63
N ARG A 49 14.04 -2.28 -8.72
CA ARG A 49 14.30 -2.20 -7.28
C ARG A 49 15.21 -3.33 -6.79
N ILE A 50 15.05 -4.54 -7.34
CA ILE A 50 15.73 -5.75 -6.84
C ILE A 50 17.11 -5.92 -7.50
N VAL A 51 17.25 -5.60 -8.79
CA VAL A 51 18.44 -5.88 -9.59
C VAL A 51 19.23 -4.61 -9.85
N GLU A 52 20.32 -4.39 -9.08
CA GLU A 52 21.22 -3.24 -9.25
C GLU A 52 21.76 -3.14 -10.68
N GLU A 53 22.12 -4.26 -11.28
CA GLU A 53 22.66 -4.30 -12.65
C GLU A 53 21.65 -3.84 -13.70
N LEU A 54 20.35 -4.15 -13.54
CA LEU A 54 19.30 -3.69 -14.41
C LEU A 54 19.08 -2.18 -14.25
N ARG A 55 19.14 -1.70 -13.02
CA ARG A 55 19.07 -0.29 -12.66
C ARG A 55 20.18 0.51 -13.34
N ASP A 56 21.43 0.03 -13.30
CA ASP A 56 22.57 0.69 -13.91
C ASP A 56 22.52 0.69 -15.45
N LYS A 57 21.99 -0.38 -16.06
CA LYS A 57 21.77 -0.44 -17.51
C LYS A 57 20.70 0.57 -17.96
N VAL A 58 19.63 0.72 -17.17
CA VAL A 58 18.56 1.68 -17.45
C VAL A 58 19.03 3.11 -17.21
N LYS A 59 19.79 3.37 -16.15
CA LYS A 59 20.44 4.67 -15.93
C LYS A 59 21.29 5.08 -17.13
N ARG A 60 22.11 4.17 -17.65
CA ARG A 60 22.94 4.43 -18.85
C ARG A 60 22.11 4.71 -20.10
N LYS A 61 20.98 4.03 -20.30
CA LYS A 61 20.12 4.24 -21.47
C LYS A 61 19.19 5.45 -21.33
N LEU A 62 18.60 5.67 -20.16
CA LEU A 62 17.69 6.79 -19.88
C LEU A 62 18.42 8.08 -19.53
N GLY A 63 19.63 8.02 -19.00
CA GLY A 63 20.47 9.20 -18.72
C GLY A 63 20.77 10.03 -19.97
N VAL A 64 20.60 9.44 -21.16
CA VAL A 64 20.64 10.17 -22.45
C VAL A 64 19.37 10.99 -22.69
N TYR A 65 18.22 10.63 -22.08
CA TYR A 65 16.92 11.23 -22.36
C TYR A 65 16.22 11.87 -21.13
N VAL A 66 16.62 11.50 -19.93
CA VAL A 66 15.98 11.97 -18.69
C VAL A 66 17.04 12.57 -17.77
N ARG A 67 16.76 13.74 -17.22
CA ARG A 67 17.65 14.44 -16.29
C ARG A 67 18.01 13.53 -15.10
N ASP A 68 19.30 13.42 -14.80
CA ASP A 68 19.85 12.64 -13.68
C ASP A 68 19.16 12.95 -12.34
N GLU A 69 18.68 14.18 -12.17
CA GLU A 69 17.91 14.61 -11.01
C GLU A 69 16.61 13.81 -10.80
N ILE A 70 15.89 13.49 -11.87
CA ILE A 70 14.62 12.73 -11.80
C ILE A 70 14.92 11.28 -11.45
N ILE A 71 15.94 10.69 -12.06
CA ILE A 71 16.36 9.31 -11.79
C ILE A 71 16.78 9.17 -10.32
N ASN A 72 17.62 10.06 -9.84
CA ASN A 72 18.10 10.08 -8.46
C ASN A 72 16.98 10.34 -7.44
N LEU A 73 15.98 11.14 -7.81
CA LEU A 73 14.81 11.40 -6.97
C LEU A 73 13.92 10.17 -6.84
N VAL A 74 13.64 9.49 -7.95
CA VAL A 74 12.85 8.24 -7.97
C VAL A 74 13.58 7.15 -7.17
N GLU A 75 14.88 6.98 -7.34
CA GLU A 75 15.67 6.02 -6.56
C GLU A 75 15.61 6.31 -5.06
N ARG A 76 15.84 7.56 -4.67
CA ARG A 76 15.81 7.96 -3.26
C ARG A 76 14.44 7.72 -2.62
N GLU A 77 13.37 7.92 -3.39
CA GLU A 77 12.01 7.66 -2.89
C GLU A 77 11.71 6.15 -2.81
N LEU A 78 12.13 5.35 -3.78
CA LEU A 78 11.97 3.89 -3.76
C LEU A 78 12.76 3.24 -2.60
N GLU A 79 14.00 3.65 -2.38
CA GLU A 79 14.82 3.20 -1.25
C GLU A 79 14.24 3.63 0.12
N ALA A 80 13.66 4.83 0.18
CA ALA A 80 13.04 5.33 1.41
C ALA A 80 11.78 4.57 1.82
N ILE A 81 11.11 3.92 0.87
CA ILE A 81 9.86 3.16 1.08
C ILE A 81 10.17 1.68 1.39
N SER A 82 11.28 1.15 0.88
CA SER A 82 11.69 -0.24 1.05
C SER A 82 12.21 -0.54 2.47
N ARG A 83 11.89 -1.73 3.00
CA ARG A 83 12.49 -2.26 4.23
C ARG A 83 13.81 -2.96 3.91
N GLU A 84 14.74 -3.03 4.87
CA GLU A 84 16.00 -3.75 4.69
C GLU A 84 15.83 -5.22 4.33
N HIS A 85 14.78 -5.89 4.85
CA HIS A 85 14.47 -7.29 4.48
C HIS A 85 13.81 -7.43 3.11
N GLU A 86 13.29 -6.34 2.53
CA GLU A 86 12.61 -6.34 1.23
C GLU A 86 13.57 -6.10 0.07
N LYS A 87 14.87 -5.87 0.35
CA LYS A 87 15.87 -5.63 -0.71
C LYS A 87 15.95 -6.76 -1.73
N TYR A 88 15.64 -8.00 -1.31
CA TYR A 88 15.68 -9.20 -2.15
C TYR A 88 14.33 -9.92 -2.26
N SER A 89 13.24 -9.33 -1.80
CA SER A 89 11.90 -9.91 -1.86
C SER A 89 10.90 -8.97 -2.55
N ILE A 90 9.85 -9.55 -3.10
CA ILE A 90 8.74 -8.82 -3.73
C ILE A 90 8.11 -7.85 -2.73
N GLY A 91 7.90 -6.61 -3.15
CA GLY A 91 7.36 -5.56 -2.30
C GLY A 91 5.90 -5.81 -1.89
N ALA A 92 5.57 -5.45 -0.65
CA ALA A 92 4.24 -5.63 -0.08
C ALA A 92 3.13 -4.92 -0.90
N HIS A 93 3.47 -3.86 -1.62
CA HIS A 93 2.53 -3.12 -2.49
C HIS A 93 2.01 -3.97 -3.65
N ILE A 94 2.81 -4.89 -4.19
CA ILE A 94 2.38 -5.81 -5.25
C ILE A 94 1.33 -6.77 -4.72
N TYR A 95 1.58 -7.39 -3.56
CA TYR A 95 0.61 -8.29 -2.92
C TYR A 95 -0.70 -7.58 -2.59
N PHE A 96 -0.61 -6.35 -2.06
CA PHE A 96 -1.79 -5.55 -1.76
C PHE A 96 -2.59 -5.23 -3.03
N THR A 97 -1.93 -4.79 -4.11
CA THR A 97 -2.60 -4.42 -5.36
C THR A 97 -3.19 -5.65 -6.06
N ALA A 98 -2.49 -6.79 -6.03
CA ALA A 98 -3.01 -8.05 -6.55
C ALA A 98 -4.25 -8.52 -5.77
N ALA A 99 -4.20 -8.47 -4.44
CA ALA A 99 -5.36 -8.80 -3.61
C ALA A 99 -6.53 -7.84 -3.85
N ALA A 100 -6.27 -6.54 -3.98
CA ALA A 100 -7.29 -5.55 -4.30
C ALA A 100 -7.94 -5.82 -5.67
N LEU A 101 -7.16 -6.20 -6.68
CA LEU A 101 -7.69 -6.58 -7.99
C LEU A 101 -8.61 -7.81 -7.89
N ILE A 102 -8.19 -8.84 -7.18
CA ILE A 102 -9.01 -10.05 -6.95
C ILE A 102 -10.32 -9.67 -6.27
N ILE A 103 -10.25 -8.86 -5.22
CA ILE A 103 -11.44 -8.45 -4.47
C ILE A 103 -12.41 -7.66 -5.37
N VAL A 104 -11.91 -6.70 -6.14
CA VAL A 104 -12.73 -5.89 -7.06
C VAL A 104 -13.34 -6.72 -8.18
N CYS A 105 -12.65 -7.78 -8.65
CA CYS A 105 -13.15 -8.65 -9.73
C CYS A 105 -14.22 -9.62 -9.27
N PHE A 106 -14.06 -10.22 -8.10
CA PHE A 106 -14.86 -11.38 -7.68
C PHE A 106 -15.90 -11.08 -6.60
N PHE A 107 -15.80 -9.95 -5.90
CA PHE A 107 -16.72 -9.65 -4.80
C PHE A 107 -17.65 -8.49 -5.15
N PRO A 108 -18.87 -8.47 -4.55
CA PRO A 108 -19.78 -7.33 -4.64
C PRO A 108 -19.12 -6.01 -4.25
N ARG A 109 -19.59 -4.92 -4.86
CA ARG A 109 -19.06 -3.57 -4.68
C ARG A 109 -18.86 -3.19 -3.22
N ASP A 110 -19.88 -3.45 -2.40
CA ASP A 110 -19.89 -3.02 -0.99
C ASP A 110 -18.85 -3.79 -0.18
N ILE A 111 -18.73 -5.10 -0.42
CA ILE A 111 -17.71 -5.94 0.21
C ILE A 111 -16.31 -5.49 -0.22
N ALA A 112 -16.12 -5.21 -1.50
CA ALA A 112 -14.82 -4.77 -2.02
C ALA A 112 -14.39 -3.42 -1.41
N ILE A 113 -15.28 -2.44 -1.38
CA ILE A 113 -15.02 -1.13 -0.78
C ILE A 113 -14.71 -1.28 0.72
N GLY A 114 -15.54 -2.00 1.46
CA GLY A 114 -15.35 -2.23 2.89
C GLY A 114 -14.03 -2.92 3.20
N ALA A 115 -13.72 -4.02 2.50
CA ALA A 115 -12.51 -4.80 2.72
C ALA A 115 -11.22 -3.99 2.45
N ILE A 116 -11.15 -3.25 1.34
CA ILE A 116 -9.98 -2.43 0.99
C ILE A 116 -9.84 -1.26 1.97
N THR A 117 -10.96 -0.64 2.37
CA THR A 117 -10.96 0.47 3.35
C THR A 117 -10.46 -0.02 4.71
N VAL A 118 -10.96 -1.15 5.20
CA VAL A 118 -10.51 -1.75 6.47
C VAL A 118 -9.04 -2.13 6.41
N ALA A 119 -8.58 -2.79 5.33
CA ALA A 119 -7.18 -3.17 5.18
C ALA A 119 -6.26 -1.94 5.22
N THR A 120 -6.66 -0.85 4.58
CA THR A 120 -5.84 0.37 4.46
C THR A 120 -5.86 1.21 5.74
N LEU A 121 -7.04 1.57 6.23
CA LEU A 121 -7.18 2.40 7.44
C LEU A 121 -6.83 1.62 8.70
N GLY A 122 -7.25 0.36 8.80
CA GLY A 122 -6.97 -0.48 9.95
C GLY A 122 -5.47 -0.66 10.19
N ASP A 123 -4.67 -0.95 9.13
CA ASP A 123 -3.21 -1.04 9.26
C ASP A 123 -2.57 0.31 9.64
N ALA A 124 -3.09 1.41 9.11
CA ALA A 124 -2.61 2.74 9.48
C ALA A 124 -2.85 3.04 10.97
N ILE A 125 -4.07 2.81 11.46
CA ILE A 125 -4.46 3.02 12.87
C ILE A 125 -3.67 2.08 13.79
N ALA A 126 -3.59 0.79 13.43
CA ALA A 126 -2.80 -0.19 14.17
C ALA A 126 -1.34 0.23 14.36
N ALA A 127 -0.74 0.82 13.31
CA ALA A 127 0.64 1.28 13.39
C ALA A 127 0.79 2.58 14.19
N ILE A 128 -0.17 3.51 14.09
CA ILE A 128 -0.18 4.75 14.87
C ILE A 128 -0.31 4.46 16.37
N VAL A 129 -1.17 3.51 16.75
CA VAL A 129 -1.36 3.10 18.14
C VAL A 129 -0.26 2.14 18.60
N GLY A 130 0.03 1.11 17.81
CA GLY A 130 0.93 0.02 18.22
C GLY A 130 2.39 0.41 18.35
N LYS A 131 2.88 1.44 17.64
CA LYS A 131 4.27 1.87 17.76
C LYS A 131 4.56 2.67 19.03
N PRO A 132 3.83 3.76 19.34
CA PRO A 132 4.09 4.54 20.53
C PRO A 132 3.49 3.93 21.80
N LEU A 133 2.32 3.28 21.71
CA LEU A 133 1.59 2.80 22.89
C LEU A 133 1.75 1.29 23.14
N GLY A 134 2.37 0.55 22.21
CA GLY A 134 2.53 -0.90 22.29
C GLY A 134 3.53 -1.33 23.36
N LYS A 135 3.04 -1.71 24.53
CA LYS A 135 3.81 -2.24 25.67
C LYS A 135 4.02 -3.75 25.53
N HIS A 136 2.99 -4.48 25.10
CA HIS A 136 3.02 -5.95 24.96
C HIS A 136 3.33 -6.32 23.50
N ARG A 137 4.56 -6.79 23.24
CA ARG A 137 5.01 -7.11 21.89
C ARG A 137 5.08 -8.62 21.64
N PHE A 138 4.59 -9.03 20.49
CA PHE A 138 4.77 -10.39 19.98
C PHE A 138 6.20 -10.61 19.47
N LYS A 139 6.60 -11.87 19.29
CA LYS A 139 7.91 -12.25 18.71
C LYS A 139 8.18 -11.64 17.34
N ASN A 140 7.14 -11.31 16.57
CA ASN A 140 7.22 -10.66 15.26
C ASN A 140 7.29 -9.12 15.33
N GLY A 141 7.47 -8.52 16.50
CA GLY A 141 7.60 -7.08 16.72
C GLY A 141 6.28 -6.29 16.69
N LYS A 142 5.14 -6.92 16.41
CA LYS A 142 3.81 -6.29 16.49
C LYS A 142 3.38 -6.20 17.96
N SER A 143 2.46 -5.30 18.30
CA SER A 143 1.93 -5.12 19.65
C SER A 143 0.48 -5.59 19.77
N VAL A 144 0.10 -6.04 20.96
CA VAL A 144 -1.28 -6.41 21.29
C VAL A 144 -2.21 -5.20 21.16
N GLU A 145 -1.75 -4.03 21.65
CA GLU A 145 -2.48 -2.77 21.58
C GLU A 145 -2.74 -2.33 20.14
N GLY A 146 -1.74 -2.51 19.26
CA GLY A 146 -1.90 -2.25 17.83
C GLY A 146 -2.89 -3.21 17.16
N SER A 147 -2.89 -4.48 17.55
CA SER A 147 -3.86 -5.47 17.06
C SER A 147 -5.28 -5.17 17.52
N LEU A 148 -5.44 -4.74 18.78
CA LEU A 148 -6.74 -4.30 19.30
C LEU A 148 -7.23 -3.05 18.59
N ALA A 149 -6.37 -2.07 18.36
CA ALA A 149 -6.70 -0.87 17.60
C ALA A 149 -7.14 -1.19 16.16
N TYR A 150 -6.47 -2.17 15.49
CA TYR A 150 -6.92 -2.67 14.20
C TYR A 150 -8.33 -3.24 14.28
N PHE A 151 -8.58 -4.12 15.22
CA PHE A 151 -9.88 -4.78 15.38
C PHE A 151 -11.01 -3.76 15.64
N LEU A 152 -10.80 -2.83 16.57
CA LEU A 152 -11.79 -1.80 16.89
C LEU A 152 -12.05 -0.86 15.71
N SER A 153 -11.01 -0.46 14.99
CA SER A 153 -11.16 0.39 13.80
C SER A 153 -11.86 -0.35 12.66
N ALA A 154 -11.55 -1.63 12.44
CA ALA A 154 -12.23 -2.45 11.44
C ALA A 154 -13.72 -2.60 11.76
N PHE A 155 -14.03 -2.89 13.03
CA PHE A 155 -15.41 -2.98 13.49
C PHE A 155 -16.18 -1.67 13.29
N LEU A 156 -15.58 -0.54 13.67
CA LEU A 156 -16.20 0.77 13.52
C LEU A 156 -16.41 1.14 12.04
N ILE A 157 -15.42 0.91 11.20
CA ILE A 157 -15.50 1.20 9.75
C ILE A 157 -16.62 0.38 9.13
N LEU A 158 -16.70 -0.93 9.40
CA LEU A 158 -17.74 -1.80 8.85
C LEU A 158 -19.12 -1.46 9.41
N PHE A 159 -19.21 -1.15 10.70
CA PHE A 159 -20.47 -0.72 11.30
C PHE A 159 -21.02 0.55 10.66
N LEU A 160 -20.18 1.59 10.52
CA LEU A 160 -20.57 2.83 9.85
C LEU A 160 -20.94 2.60 8.38
N PHE A 161 -20.19 1.73 7.70
CA PHE A 161 -20.45 1.40 6.30
C PHE A 161 -21.80 0.69 6.13
N ILE A 162 -22.11 -0.26 6.99
CA ILE A 162 -23.41 -0.93 7.00
C ILE A 162 -24.54 0.05 7.34
N CYS A 163 -24.38 0.89 8.35
CA CYS A 163 -25.36 1.92 8.67
C CYS A 163 -25.64 2.85 7.50
N LEU A 164 -24.60 3.27 6.77
CA LEU A 164 -24.74 4.16 5.59
C LEU A 164 -25.41 3.46 4.39
N LEU A 165 -25.26 2.13 4.25
CA LEU A 165 -25.87 1.37 3.15
C LEU A 165 -27.34 1.03 3.40
N TYR A 166 -27.76 0.95 4.67
CA TYR A 166 -29.13 0.54 5.05
C TYR A 166 -29.99 1.73 5.53
N THR A 167 -29.49 2.97 5.49
CA THR A 167 -30.24 4.20 5.72
C THR A 167 -30.55 4.89 4.39
#